data_f07850c6f0ed28a7a70e847687b6116e
#
_entry.id   f07850c6f0ed28a7a70e847687b6116e
#
_cell.length_a   1.000
_cell.length_b   1.000
_cell.length_c   1.000
_cell.angle_alpha   90.00
_cell.angle_beta   90.00
_cell.angle_gamma   90.00
#
_symmetry.space_group_name_H-M   'P 1'
#
loop_
_entity.id
_entity.type
_entity.pdbx_description
1 polymer ?
#
loop_
_entity_poly.entity_id
_entity_poly.type
_entity_poly.pdbx_seq_one_letter_code
_entity_poly.pdbx_strand_id
1 'polypeptide(L)'
;MMANNLYQTYLLFAIFAGVLLIASSIGFVLKQRAGTQASPVIDNLNARINAWWIMLIVLATAILLGKIAFIVLFGLISLFALREFISLLPTRRGDYFPLLISFYFMIPYQYYLVYTDWYGLYSIFIPLYAFLLIPIASLKQEDTKHFLERSAKIQWGLMICVFCVSYVPALLNLNLIHFYGDKIWLAMWLIMVVQASDVLQYVCGKLFGKHKVAPILSPSKTIEGLIGGVILASALGVAMKWLTPFNLWQAAAIGLVVCIFGFFGGLVMSAIKRDRGVKDWGQLIQGHGGMLDRIDSVCFSAPIFFHILRYWWT
;
A
#
# COMPACT_ATOMS: atom_id res chain seq x y z
N MET A 1 23.59 13.07 -16.41
CA MET A 1 22.93 12.38 -15.28
C MET A 1 21.42 12.53 -15.31
N MET A 2 20.84 13.74 -15.34
CA MET A 2 19.37 13.93 -15.42
C MET A 2 18.70 13.24 -16.62
N ALA A 3 19.26 13.32 -17.82
CA ALA A 3 18.69 12.68 -19.01
C ALA A 3 18.60 11.14 -18.89
N ASN A 4 19.57 10.52 -18.23
CA ASN A 4 19.59 9.07 -18.03
C ASN A 4 18.54 8.64 -17.01
N ASN A 5 18.30 9.42 -15.96
CA ASN A 5 17.28 9.16 -14.96
C ASN A 5 15.87 9.27 -15.56
N LEU A 6 15.64 10.27 -16.42
CA LEU A 6 14.37 10.44 -17.12
C LEU A 6 14.10 9.26 -18.06
N TYR A 7 15.10 8.84 -18.83
CA TYR A 7 14.98 7.66 -19.71
C TYR A 7 14.62 6.38 -18.94
N GLN A 8 15.25 6.14 -17.81
CA GLN A 8 14.96 4.97 -16.98
C GLN A 8 13.54 5.01 -16.39
N THR A 9 13.07 6.20 -15.99
CA THR A 9 11.68 6.38 -15.51
C THR A 9 10.68 6.10 -16.64
N TYR A 10 10.91 6.63 -17.86
CA TYR A 10 10.06 6.34 -19.01
C TYR A 10 10.09 4.86 -19.40
N LEU A 11 11.26 4.23 -19.36
CA LEU A 11 11.39 2.79 -19.63
C LEU A 11 10.55 1.96 -18.65
N LEU A 12 10.58 2.31 -17.38
CA LEU A 12 9.80 1.64 -16.34
C LEU A 12 8.29 1.76 -16.65
N PHE A 13 7.80 2.97 -16.92
CA PHE A 13 6.39 3.16 -17.29
C PHE A 13 6.01 2.47 -18.59
N ALA A 14 6.92 2.43 -19.57
CA ALA A 14 6.71 1.73 -20.83
C ALA A 14 6.56 0.21 -20.63
N ILE A 15 7.36 -0.39 -19.74
CA ILE A 15 7.24 -1.81 -19.37
C ILE A 15 5.87 -2.09 -18.74
N PHE A 16 5.41 -1.24 -17.80
CA PHE A 16 4.09 -1.41 -17.20
C PHE A 16 2.95 -1.24 -18.18
N ALA A 17 3.02 -0.18 -18.98
CA ALA A 17 2.03 0.05 -20.02
C ALA A 17 1.99 -1.13 -21.02
N GLY A 18 3.14 -1.69 -21.37
CA GLY A 18 3.25 -2.88 -22.22
C GLY A 18 2.54 -4.09 -21.61
N VAL A 19 2.76 -4.37 -20.32
CA VAL A 19 2.08 -5.47 -19.61
C VAL A 19 0.56 -5.23 -19.57
N LEU A 20 0.12 -4.00 -19.29
CA LEU A 20 -1.30 -3.67 -19.26
C LEU A 20 -1.94 -3.71 -20.67
N LEU A 21 -1.21 -3.35 -21.73
CA LEU A 21 -1.67 -3.48 -23.11
C LEU A 21 -1.88 -4.96 -23.48
N ILE A 22 -0.95 -5.84 -23.10
CA ILE A 22 -1.11 -7.28 -23.32
C ILE A 22 -2.33 -7.80 -22.54
N ALA A 23 -2.47 -7.43 -21.25
CA ALA A 23 -3.62 -7.82 -20.46
C ALA A 23 -4.94 -7.31 -21.05
N SER A 24 -4.97 -6.04 -21.52
CA SER A 24 -6.13 -5.44 -22.18
C SER A 24 -6.51 -6.17 -23.47
N SER A 25 -5.51 -6.55 -24.28
CA SER A 25 -5.71 -7.31 -25.52
C SER A 25 -6.31 -8.68 -25.22
N ILE A 26 -5.80 -9.37 -24.19
CA ILE A 26 -6.34 -10.67 -23.75
C ILE A 26 -7.79 -10.49 -23.27
N GLY A 27 -8.07 -9.50 -22.41
CA GLY A 27 -9.41 -9.21 -21.89
C GLY A 27 -10.41 -8.88 -23.02
N PHE A 28 -9.96 -8.11 -24.02
CA PHE A 28 -10.77 -7.78 -25.20
C PHE A 28 -11.10 -9.02 -26.05
N VAL A 29 -10.10 -9.85 -26.36
CA VAL A 29 -10.30 -11.09 -27.14
C VAL A 29 -11.23 -12.06 -26.39
N LEU A 30 -11.08 -12.20 -25.08
CA LEU A 30 -11.97 -13.03 -24.26
C LEU A 30 -13.41 -12.51 -24.29
N LYS A 31 -13.59 -11.19 -24.25
CA LYS A 31 -14.94 -10.57 -24.34
C LYS A 31 -15.56 -10.78 -25.70
N GLN A 32 -14.79 -10.65 -26.78
CA GLN A 32 -15.30 -10.95 -28.16
C GLN A 32 -15.68 -12.42 -28.32
N ARG A 33 -14.88 -13.35 -27.77
CA ARG A 33 -15.18 -14.79 -27.87
C ARG A 33 -16.39 -15.22 -27.04
N ALA A 34 -16.67 -14.52 -25.94
CA ALA A 34 -17.85 -14.79 -25.11
C ALA A 34 -19.17 -14.35 -25.77
N GLY A 35 -19.11 -13.52 -26.81
CA GLY A 35 -20.28 -13.04 -27.57
C GLY A 35 -21.31 -12.33 -26.70
N THR A 36 -22.60 -12.62 -26.94
CA THR A 36 -23.72 -12.02 -26.18
C THR A 36 -23.95 -12.65 -24.77
N GLN A 37 -23.28 -13.76 -24.49
CA GLN A 37 -23.34 -14.35 -23.14
C GLN A 37 -22.43 -13.55 -22.20
N ALA A 38 -23.04 -12.67 -21.37
CA ALA A 38 -22.32 -11.93 -20.36
C ALA A 38 -21.64 -12.92 -19.38
N SER A 39 -20.31 -12.91 -19.36
CA SER A 39 -19.53 -13.66 -18.37
C SER A 39 -19.09 -12.72 -17.25
N PRO A 40 -19.67 -12.83 -16.04
CA PRO A 40 -19.28 -11.99 -14.91
C PRO A 40 -17.78 -12.04 -14.59
N VAL A 41 -17.12 -13.16 -14.92
CA VAL A 41 -15.68 -13.34 -14.73
C VAL A 41 -14.88 -12.46 -15.70
N ILE A 42 -15.27 -12.41 -16.97
CA ILE A 42 -14.60 -11.59 -18.01
C ILE A 42 -14.83 -10.11 -17.74
N ASP A 43 -16.04 -9.72 -17.34
CA ASP A 43 -16.35 -8.33 -17.01
C ASP A 43 -15.58 -7.86 -15.77
N ASN A 44 -15.44 -8.71 -14.75
CA ASN A 44 -14.62 -8.42 -13.58
C ASN A 44 -13.13 -8.32 -13.95
N LEU A 45 -12.62 -9.18 -14.83
CA LEU A 45 -11.25 -9.10 -15.35
C LEU A 45 -11.00 -7.76 -16.05
N ASN A 46 -11.89 -7.35 -16.94
CA ASN A 46 -11.76 -6.09 -17.67
C ASN A 46 -11.88 -4.87 -16.73
N ALA A 47 -12.79 -4.90 -15.76
CA ALA A 47 -12.90 -3.86 -14.74
C ALA A 47 -11.58 -3.71 -13.93
N ARG A 48 -10.94 -4.83 -13.60
CA ARG A 48 -9.64 -4.84 -12.94
C ARG A 48 -8.54 -4.22 -13.80
N ILE A 49 -8.46 -4.59 -15.06
CA ILE A 49 -7.46 -4.04 -16.00
C ILE A 49 -7.65 -2.52 -16.13
N ASN A 50 -8.89 -2.05 -16.27
CA ASN A 50 -9.19 -0.62 -16.34
C ASN A 50 -8.80 0.13 -15.07
N ALA A 51 -9.05 -0.45 -13.89
CA ALA A 51 -8.62 0.14 -12.64
C ALA A 51 -7.08 0.23 -12.51
N TRP A 52 -6.34 -0.77 -13.01
CA TRP A 52 -4.88 -0.71 -13.08
C TRP A 52 -4.39 0.42 -14.00
N TRP A 53 -5.05 0.67 -15.13
CA TRP A 53 -4.73 1.81 -15.99
C TRP A 53 -4.91 3.15 -15.27
N ILE A 54 -6.03 3.32 -14.56
CA ILE A 54 -6.29 4.54 -13.78
C ILE A 54 -5.21 4.73 -12.71
N MET A 55 -4.89 3.68 -11.93
CA MET A 55 -3.86 3.74 -10.89
C MET A 55 -2.49 4.07 -11.47
N LEU A 56 -2.12 3.49 -12.60
CA LEU A 56 -0.85 3.77 -13.28
C LEU A 56 -0.78 5.23 -13.76
N ILE A 57 -1.84 5.74 -14.39
CA ILE A 57 -1.91 7.13 -14.88
C ILE A 57 -1.81 8.11 -13.72
N VAL A 58 -2.56 7.89 -12.64
CA VAL A 58 -2.53 8.76 -11.45
C VAL A 58 -1.13 8.76 -10.83
N LEU A 59 -0.51 7.59 -10.66
CA LEU A 59 0.84 7.48 -10.11
C LEU A 59 1.88 8.14 -11.02
N ALA A 60 1.81 7.88 -12.33
CA ALA A 60 2.69 8.49 -13.32
C ALA A 60 2.57 10.02 -13.33
N THR A 61 1.35 10.54 -13.29
CA THR A 61 1.10 11.99 -13.23
C THR A 61 1.70 12.60 -11.96
N ALA A 62 1.51 11.96 -10.80
CA ALA A 62 2.08 12.45 -9.55
C ALA A 62 3.62 12.46 -9.57
N ILE A 63 4.23 11.45 -10.19
CA ILE A 63 5.70 11.37 -10.36
C ILE A 63 6.20 12.47 -11.28
N LEU A 64 5.54 12.70 -12.43
CA LEU A 64 5.93 13.74 -13.39
C LEU A 64 5.76 15.15 -12.81
N LEU A 65 4.77 15.38 -11.96
CA LEU A 65 4.57 16.66 -11.26
C LEU A 65 5.54 16.86 -10.08
N GLY A 66 6.29 15.84 -9.70
CA GLY A 66 7.37 15.90 -8.73
C GLY A 66 6.98 15.61 -7.28
N LYS A 67 7.94 15.86 -6.37
CA LYS A 67 7.87 15.46 -4.95
C LYS A 67 6.56 15.89 -4.26
N ILE A 68 6.12 17.13 -4.46
CA ILE A 68 4.93 17.66 -3.77
C ILE A 68 3.68 16.89 -4.19
N ALA A 69 3.49 16.68 -5.50
CA ALA A 69 2.35 15.94 -6.03
C ALA A 69 2.32 14.49 -5.54
N PHE A 70 3.50 13.86 -5.44
CA PHE A 70 3.62 12.51 -4.90
C PHE A 70 3.25 12.45 -3.41
N ILE A 71 3.69 13.39 -2.59
CA ILE A 71 3.31 13.49 -1.18
C ILE A 71 1.80 13.73 -1.04
N VAL A 72 1.23 14.65 -1.83
CA VAL A 72 -0.22 14.93 -1.82
C VAL A 72 -1.02 13.70 -2.23
N LEU A 73 -0.59 12.97 -3.27
CA LEU A 73 -1.23 11.72 -3.68
C LEU A 73 -1.33 10.72 -2.52
N PHE A 74 -0.22 10.50 -1.79
CA PHE A 74 -0.22 9.59 -0.65
C PHE A 74 -1.02 10.13 0.54
N GLY A 75 -1.09 11.45 0.71
CA GLY A 75 -1.99 12.09 1.66
C GLY A 75 -3.47 11.81 1.35
N LEU A 76 -3.86 11.89 0.08
CA LEU A 76 -5.22 11.54 -0.37
C LEU A 76 -5.49 10.02 -0.22
N ILE A 77 -4.53 9.17 -0.55
CA ILE A 77 -4.62 7.72 -0.32
C ILE A 77 -4.87 7.44 1.16
N SER A 78 -4.12 8.07 2.06
CA SER A 78 -4.31 7.94 3.51
C SER A 78 -5.69 8.43 3.97
N LEU A 79 -6.17 9.53 3.41
CA LEU A 79 -7.49 10.07 3.72
C LEU A 79 -8.60 9.08 3.33
N PHE A 80 -8.55 8.53 2.11
CA PHE A 80 -9.53 7.54 1.68
C PHE A 80 -9.39 6.23 2.46
N ALA A 81 -8.17 5.76 2.72
CA ALA A 81 -7.93 4.56 3.51
C ALA A 81 -8.46 4.69 4.95
N LEU A 82 -8.19 5.83 5.63
CA LEU A 82 -8.73 6.07 6.96
C LEU A 82 -10.25 6.19 6.95
N ARG A 83 -10.83 6.84 5.95
CA ARG A 83 -12.27 6.92 5.78
C ARG A 83 -12.90 5.54 5.65
N GLU A 84 -12.35 4.67 4.80
CA GLU A 84 -12.83 3.28 4.64
C GLU A 84 -12.70 2.50 5.94
N PHE A 85 -11.54 2.59 6.61
CA PHE A 85 -11.31 1.93 7.90
C PHE A 85 -12.35 2.35 8.94
N ILE A 86 -12.56 3.65 9.14
CA ILE A 86 -13.50 4.18 10.13
C ILE A 86 -14.96 3.87 9.76
N SER A 87 -15.31 3.83 8.48
CA SER A 87 -16.68 3.55 8.03
C SER A 87 -17.18 2.16 8.41
N LEU A 88 -16.28 1.20 8.64
CA LEU A 88 -16.62 -0.14 9.08
C LEU A 88 -16.67 -0.31 10.62
N LEU A 89 -16.28 0.73 11.34
CA LEU A 89 -16.25 0.70 12.79
C LEU A 89 -17.52 1.33 13.38
N PRO A 90 -18.07 0.76 14.47
CA PRO A 90 -19.15 1.39 15.19
C PRO A 90 -18.63 2.68 15.83
N THR A 91 -19.12 3.82 15.34
CA THR A 91 -18.81 5.15 15.87
C THR A 91 -19.96 5.70 16.70
N ARG A 92 -19.65 6.56 17.66
CA ARG A 92 -20.60 7.23 18.55
C ARG A 92 -20.40 8.76 18.44
N ARG A 93 -21.34 9.51 19.01
CA ARG A 93 -21.21 10.98 19.08
C ARG A 93 -19.93 11.43 19.79
N GLY A 94 -19.46 10.64 20.79
CA GLY A 94 -18.20 10.89 21.49
C GLY A 94 -16.94 10.81 20.62
N ASP A 95 -17.04 10.18 19.44
CA ASP A 95 -15.92 10.02 18.51
C ASP A 95 -15.81 11.18 17.50
N TYR A 96 -16.81 12.08 17.46
CA TYR A 96 -16.85 13.16 16.48
C TYR A 96 -15.58 14.04 16.52
N PHE A 97 -15.19 14.48 17.71
CA PHE A 97 -14.06 15.39 17.87
C PHE A 97 -12.69 14.69 17.62
N PRO A 98 -12.42 13.49 18.15
CA PRO A 98 -11.25 12.70 17.78
C PRO A 98 -11.14 12.42 16.28
N LEU A 99 -12.25 12.10 15.61
CA LEU A 99 -12.27 11.86 14.16
C LEU A 99 -12.00 13.15 13.38
N LEU A 100 -12.59 14.27 13.80
CA LEU A 100 -12.33 15.58 13.18
C LEU A 100 -10.82 15.90 13.24
N ILE A 101 -10.19 15.74 14.41
CA ILE A 101 -8.74 15.95 14.58
C ILE A 101 -7.97 14.97 13.69
N SER A 102 -8.38 13.71 13.63
CA SER A 102 -7.70 12.70 12.82
C SER A 102 -7.67 13.06 11.33
N PHE A 103 -8.79 13.48 10.76
CA PHE A 103 -8.91 13.79 9.35
C PHE A 103 -8.32 15.16 8.97
N TYR A 104 -8.59 16.19 9.77
CA TYR A 104 -8.26 17.58 9.40
C TYR A 104 -6.95 18.09 9.99
N PHE A 105 -6.40 17.43 11.00
CA PHE A 105 -5.13 17.82 11.58
C PHE A 105 -4.06 16.73 11.44
N MET A 106 -4.32 15.48 11.89
CA MET A 106 -3.28 14.45 11.93
C MET A 106 -2.79 14.07 10.52
N ILE A 107 -3.69 13.89 9.55
CA ILE A 107 -3.28 13.57 8.18
C ILE A 107 -2.48 14.71 7.56
N PRO A 108 -2.99 15.95 7.43
CA PRO A 108 -2.23 17.02 6.80
C PRO A 108 -0.90 17.30 7.48
N TYR A 109 -0.87 17.26 8.82
CA TYR A 109 0.35 17.56 9.56
C TYR A 109 1.40 16.45 9.41
N GLN A 110 1.02 15.17 9.41
CA GLN A 110 1.96 14.06 9.13
C GLN A 110 2.62 14.24 7.76
N TYR A 111 1.84 14.55 6.73
CA TYR A 111 2.38 14.75 5.37
C TYR A 111 3.15 16.07 5.21
N TYR A 112 2.81 17.10 5.98
CA TYR A 112 3.63 18.32 6.10
C TYR A 112 5.00 18.01 6.70
N LEU A 113 5.05 17.20 7.77
CA LEU A 113 6.31 16.77 8.38
C LEU A 113 7.18 15.94 7.43
N VAL A 114 6.56 15.08 6.61
CA VAL A 114 7.25 14.36 5.53
C VAL A 114 7.77 15.34 4.48
N TYR A 115 6.98 16.32 4.08
CA TYR A 115 7.41 17.35 3.11
C TYR A 115 8.62 18.14 3.58
N THR A 116 8.63 18.57 4.86
CA THR A 116 9.72 19.34 5.48
C THR A 116 10.93 18.49 5.88
N ASP A 117 10.85 17.16 5.67
CA ASP A 117 11.91 16.20 6.06
C ASP A 117 12.28 16.23 7.55
N TRP A 118 11.31 16.54 8.41
CA TRP A 118 11.56 16.52 9.85
C TRP A 118 11.40 15.11 10.43
N TYR A 119 12.37 14.23 10.12
CA TYR A 119 12.36 12.82 10.51
C TYR A 119 12.07 12.60 11.99
N GLY A 120 12.75 13.31 12.89
CA GLY A 120 12.58 13.13 14.33
C GLY A 120 11.12 13.28 14.77
N LEU A 121 10.38 14.21 14.15
CA LEU A 121 8.98 14.43 14.51
C LEU A 121 8.01 13.53 13.72
N TYR A 122 8.17 13.36 12.42
CA TYR A 122 7.21 12.53 11.68
C TYR A 122 7.26 11.05 12.08
N SER A 123 8.40 10.56 12.59
CA SER A 123 8.54 9.18 13.06
C SER A 123 7.85 8.92 14.40
N ILE A 124 7.61 9.94 15.21
CA ILE A 124 6.96 9.81 16.53
C ILE A 124 5.60 10.52 16.60
N PHE A 125 5.23 11.33 15.60
CA PHE A 125 4.04 12.17 15.66
C PHE A 125 2.75 11.34 15.87
N ILE A 126 2.52 10.33 15.05
CA ILE A 126 1.34 9.47 15.22
C ILE A 126 1.53 8.47 16.37
N PRO A 127 2.64 7.69 16.44
CA PRO A 127 2.78 6.71 17.52
C PRO A 127 2.83 7.28 18.93
N LEU A 128 3.25 8.53 19.11
CA LEU A 128 3.32 9.15 20.42
C LEU A 128 2.29 10.27 20.59
N TYR A 129 2.35 11.33 19.77
CA TYR A 129 1.51 12.51 20.00
C TYR A 129 0.04 12.23 19.67
N ALA A 130 -0.28 11.59 18.55
CA ALA A 130 -1.66 11.23 18.27
C ALA A 130 -2.18 10.19 19.27
N PHE A 131 -1.32 9.23 19.71
CA PHE A 131 -1.67 8.26 20.73
C PHE A 131 -2.13 8.91 22.03
N LEU A 132 -1.50 10.02 22.45
CA LEU A 132 -1.89 10.77 23.65
C LEU A 132 -3.06 11.73 23.40
N LEU A 133 -3.08 12.42 22.25
CA LEU A 133 -4.05 13.46 21.95
C LEU A 133 -5.46 12.91 21.62
N ILE A 134 -5.57 11.74 21.00
CA ILE A 134 -6.87 11.16 20.62
C ILE A 134 -7.74 10.82 21.85
N PRO A 135 -7.22 10.12 22.91
CA PRO A 135 -8.00 9.93 24.13
C PRO A 135 -8.36 11.25 24.84
N ILE A 136 -7.44 12.23 24.89
CA ILE A 136 -7.72 13.54 25.46
C ILE A 136 -8.86 14.23 24.71
N ALA A 137 -8.85 14.19 23.38
CA ALA A 137 -9.91 14.73 22.56
C ALA A 137 -11.27 14.04 22.79
N SER A 138 -11.26 12.75 23.13
CA SER A 138 -12.45 11.97 23.45
C SER A 138 -13.11 12.36 24.77
N LEU A 139 -12.35 12.96 25.72
CA LEU A 139 -12.89 13.41 27.02
C LEU A 139 -13.91 14.54 26.88
N LYS A 140 -13.83 15.33 25.80
CA LYS A 140 -14.72 16.48 25.58
C LYS A 140 -16.22 16.13 25.60
N GLN A 141 -16.58 14.90 25.28
CA GLN A 141 -17.97 14.44 25.20
C GLN A 141 -18.41 13.67 26.47
N GLU A 142 -17.52 13.44 27.43
CA GLU A 142 -17.78 12.69 28.68
C GLU A 142 -18.44 11.31 28.47
N ASP A 143 -18.32 10.73 27.26
CA ASP A 143 -18.86 9.42 26.90
C ASP A 143 -17.87 8.32 27.28
N THR A 144 -18.08 7.71 28.46
CA THR A 144 -17.21 6.64 29.00
C THR A 144 -17.48 5.26 28.39
N LYS A 145 -18.61 5.08 27.65
CA LYS A 145 -18.94 3.76 27.07
C LYS A 145 -17.94 3.35 26.01
N HIS A 146 -17.34 2.19 26.21
CA HIS A 146 -16.31 1.64 25.32
C HIS A 146 -15.16 2.61 25.02
N PHE A 147 -14.80 3.49 25.97
CA PHE A 147 -13.83 4.55 25.77
C PHE A 147 -12.49 4.05 25.23
N LEU A 148 -11.89 3.03 25.89
CA LEU A 148 -10.62 2.47 25.48
C LEU A 148 -10.70 1.82 24.07
N GLU A 149 -11.76 1.05 23.82
CA GLU A 149 -11.96 0.40 22.53
C GLU A 149 -12.10 1.41 21.40
N ARG A 150 -12.88 2.48 21.58
CA ARG A 150 -13.07 3.55 20.61
C ARG A 150 -11.77 4.29 20.31
N SER A 151 -11.04 4.71 21.36
CA SER A 151 -9.74 5.36 21.23
C SER A 151 -8.74 4.45 20.51
N ALA A 152 -8.65 3.18 20.89
CA ALA A 152 -7.76 2.21 20.27
C ALA A 152 -8.06 2.02 18.78
N LYS A 153 -9.32 1.95 18.37
CA LYS A 153 -9.72 1.81 16.96
C LYS A 153 -9.27 3.00 16.10
N ILE A 154 -9.44 4.22 16.61
CA ILE A 154 -8.99 5.44 15.90
C ILE A 154 -7.46 5.45 15.79
N GLN A 155 -6.77 5.10 16.87
CA GLN A 155 -5.30 5.01 16.89
C GLN A 155 -4.77 3.96 15.90
N TRP A 156 -5.39 2.78 15.84
CA TRP A 156 -5.08 1.74 14.86
C TRP A 156 -5.25 2.25 13.43
N GLY A 157 -6.37 2.92 13.16
CA GLY A 157 -6.63 3.53 11.86
C GLY A 157 -5.54 4.54 11.46
N LEU A 158 -5.16 5.44 12.38
CA LEU A 158 -4.09 6.41 12.14
C LEU A 158 -2.72 5.72 11.93
N MET A 159 -2.41 4.68 12.70
CA MET A 159 -1.16 3.93 12.54
C MET A 159 -1.07 3.27 11.16
N ILE A 160 -2.10 2.53 10.76
CA ILE A 160 -2.05 1.77 9.51
C ILE A 160 -2.26 2.68 8.30
N CYS A 161 -3.32 3.50 8.31
CA CYS A 161 -3.75 4.24 7.12
C CYS A 161 -2.96 5.53 6.89
N VAL A 162 -2.31 6.09 7.93
CA VAL A 162 -1.60 7.37 7.81
C VAL A 162 -0.11 7.19 8.07
N PHE A 163 0.27 6.74 9.25
CA PHE A 163 1.69 6.61 9.64
C PHE A 163 2.45 5.66 8.71
N CYS A 164 1.99 4.42 8.60
CA CYS A 164 2.66 3.42 7.76
C CYS A 164 2.69 3.83 6.28
N VAL A 165 1.60 4.37 5.74
CA VAL A 165 1.51 4.83 4.35
C VAL A 165 2.43 6.00 4.08
N SER A 166 2.62 6.92 5.04
CA SER A 166 3.46 8.11 4.91
C SER A 166 4.95 7.78 4.68
N TYR A 167 5.39 6.57 5.02
CA TYR A 167 6.76 6.13 4.73
C TYR A 167 7.05 5.91 3.25
N VAL A 168 6.05 5.71 2.40
CA VAL A 168 6.27 5.62 0.95
C VAL A 168 6.80 6.94 0.38
N PRO A 169 6.13 8.09 0.54
CA PRO A 169 6.69 9.35 0.08
C PRO A 169 7.90 9.82 0.92
N ALA A 170 8.06 9.37 2.17
CA ALA A 170 9.23 9.67 2.97
C ALA A 170 10.54 9.10 2.38
N LEU A 171 10.46 8.04 1.55
CA LEU A 171 11.62 7.51 0.80
C LEU A 171 12.30 8.57 -0.06
N LEU A 172 11.55 9.57 -0.55
CA LEU A 172 12.09 10.65 -1.38
C LEU A 172 13.02 11.58 -0.60
N ASN A 173 13.00 11.53 0.72
CA ASN A 173 13.82 12.36 1.60
C ASN A 173 15.15 11.71 1.99
N LEU A 174 15.31 10.40 1.78
CA LEU A 174 16.52 9.70 2.19
C LEU A 174 17.75 10.22 1.44
N ASN A 175 18.81 10.55 2.16
CA ASN A 175 20.11 10.94 1.58
C ASN A 175 21.00 9.72 1.57
N LEU A 176 20.87 8.89 0.51
CA LEU A 176 21.56 7.63 0.40
C LEU A 176 23.01 7.81 -0.04
N ILE A 177 23.92 7.15 0.65
CA ILE A 177 25.34 7.10 0.32
C ILE A 177 25.53 6.28 -0.96
N HIS A 178 26.30 6.82 -1.91
CA HIS A 178 26.61 6.18 -3.21
C HIS A 178 25.40 5.84 -4.10
N PHE A 179 24.23 6.48 -3.88
CA PHE A 179 23.09 6.34 -4.76
C PHE A 179 22.84 7.62 -5.54
N TYR A 180 23.06 7.57 -6.85
CA TYR A 180 22.93 8.70 -7.77
C TYR A 180 21.63 8.66 -8.58
N GLY A 181 20.77 7.68 -8.31
CA GLY A 181 19.47 7.55 -8.95
C GLY A 181 18.41 8.48 -8.35
N ASP A 182 17.28 8.59 -9.04
CA ASP A 182 16.14 9.33 -8.50
C ASP A 182 15.53 8.55 -7.33
N LYS A 183 15.33 9.21 -6.20
CA LYS A 183 14.78 8.60 -4.99
C LYS A 183 13.35 8.06 -5.17
N ILE A 184 12.63 8.55 -6.17
CA ILE A 184 11.31 8.04 -6.54
C ILE A 184 11.35 6.57 -6.94
N TRP A 185 12.50 6.09 -7.48
CA TRP A 185 12.68 4.69 -7.86
C TRP A 185 12.63 3.73 -6.69
N LEU A 186 13.00 4.19 -5.48
CA LEU A 186 12.89 3.39 -4.26
C LEU A 186 11.41 3.11 -3.93
N ALA A 187 10.57 4.15 -4.01
CA ALA A 187 9.13 3.99 -3.82
C ALA A 187 8.51 3.10 -4.90
N MET A 188 8.93 3.27 -6.16
CA MET A 188 8.50 2.43 -7.27
C MET A 188 8.91 0.98 -7.07
N TRP A 189 10.17 0.72 -6.70
CA TRP A 189 10.66 -0.61 -6.42
C TRP A 189 9.85 -1.30 -5.31
N LEU A 190 9.61 -0.59 -4.19
CA LEU A 190 8.81 -1.11 -3.07
C LEU A 190 7.40 -1.49 -3.52
N ILE A 191 6.69 -0.53 -4.14
CA ILE A 191 5.30 -0.75 -4.58
C ILE A 191 5.23 -1.94 -5.55
N MET A 192 6.15 -2.01 -6.52
CA MET A 192 6.16 -3.06 -7.53
C MET A 192 6.42 -4.44 -6.93
N VAL A 193 7.44 -4.57 -6.09
CA VAL A 193 7.81 -5.85 -5.48
C VAL A 193 6.68 -6.35 -4.58
N VAL A 194 6.07 -5.47 -3.77
CA VAL A 194 4.98 -5.84 -2.87
C VAL A 194 3.72 -6.21 -3.65
N GLN A 195 3.31 -5.41 -4.65
CA GLN A 195 2.13 -5.71 -5.46
C GLN A 195 2.31 -6.96 -6.33
N ALA A 196 3.51 -7.13 -6.90
CA ALA A 196 3.84 -8.37 -7.62
C ALA A 196 3.79 -9.60 -6.70
N SER A 197 4.23 -9.45 -5.45
CA SER A 197 4.16 -10.53 -4.46
C SER A 197 2.72 -11.00 -4.25
N ASP A 198 1.76 -10.08 -4.08
CA ASP A 198 0.36 -10.43 -3.90
C ASP A 198 -0.23 -11.16 -5.12
N VAL A 199 0.09 -10.69 -6.33
CA VAL A 199 -0.35 -11.33 -7.57
C VAL A 199 0.29 -12.71 -7.73
N LEU A 200 1.60 -12.83 -7.54
CA LEU A 200 2.34 -14.08 -7.69
C LEU A 200 1.94 -15.11 -6.62
N GLN A 201 1.69 -14.69 -5.39
CA GLN A 201 1.13 -15.55 -4.34
C GLN A 201 -0.23 -16.13 -4.74
N TYR A 202 -1.10 -15.31 -5.34
CA TYR A 202 -2.38 -15.78 -5.85
C TYR A 202 -2.20 -16.79 -7.00
N VAL A 203 -1.34 -16.49 -7.97
CA VAL A 203 -1.07 -17.39 -9.12
C VAL A 203 -0.47 -18.71 -8.66
N CYS A 204 0.61 -18.68 -7.86
CA CYS A 204 1.24 -19.89 -7.32
C CYS A 204 0.27 -20.68 -6.43
N GLY A 205 -0.54 -19.97 -5.63
CA GLY A 205 -1.55 -20.60 -4.79
C GLY A 205 -2.66 -21.29 -5.58
N LYS A 206 -3.01 -20.78 -6.77
CA LYS A 206 -3.97 -21.41 -7.67
C LYS A 206 -3.40 -22.62 -8.41
N LEU A 207 -2.13 -22.54 -8.80
CA LEU A 207 -1.48 -23.60 -9.58
C LEU A 207 -0.99 -24.76 -8.70
N PHE A 208 -0.43 -24.45 -7.54
CA PHE A 208 0.29 -25.43 -6.70
C PHE A 208 -0.27 -25.55 -5.28
N GLY A 209 -1.22 -24.71 -4.86
CA GLY A 209 -1.68 -24.61 -3.48
C GLY A 209 -2.46 -25.83 -3.00
N LYS A 210 -1.93 -26.47 -1.97
CA LYS A 210 -2.55 -27.62 -1.27
C LYS A 210 -2.86 -27.29 0.19
N HIS A 211 -1.96 -26.60 0.88
CA HIS A 211 -2.06 -26.31 2.30
C HIS A 211 -2.48 -24.86 2.55
N LYS A 212 -3.54 -24.65 3.31
CA LYS A 212 -4.01 -23.29 3.64
C LYS A 212 -3.17 -22.69 4.77
N VAL A 213 -2.78 -21.41 4.64
CA VAL A 213 -2.07 -20.69 5.71
C VAL A 213 -3.02 -20.30 6.84
N ALA A 214 -4.17 -19.73 6.48
CA ALA A 214 -5.13 -19.19 7.45
C ALA A 214 -6.55 -19.44 6.94
N PRO A 215 -7.13 -20.67 7.14
CA PRO A 215 -8.40 -21.06 6.55
C PRO A 215 -9.57 -20.14 6.93
N ILE A 216 -9.58 -19.64 8.17
CA ILE A 216 -10.65 -18.78 8.69
C ILE A 216 -10.49 -17.34 8.21
N LEU A 217 -9.28 -16.80 8.22
CA LEU A 217 -9.01 -15.39 7.89
C LEU A 217 -9.01 -15.16 6.37
N SER A 218 -8.31 -16.00 5.64
CA SER A 218 -8.13 -15.91 4.19
C SER A 218 -8.07 -17.29 3.55
N PRO A 219 -9.21 -17.90 3.20
CA PRO A 219 -9.27 -19.27 2.67
C PRO A 219 -8.59 -19.44 1.30
N SER A 220 -8.29 -18.35 0.62
CA SER A 220 -7.58 -18.37 -0.67
C SER A 220 -6.05 -18.43 -0.56
N LYS A 221 -5.47 -18.06 0.60
CA LYS A 221 -4.01 -18.02 0.79
C LYS A 221 -3.47 -19.41 1.16
N THR A 222 -2.44 -19.87 0.44
CA THR A 222 -1.80 -21.17 0.63
C THR A 222 -0.31 -21.02 0.94
N ILE A 223 0.28 -22.04 1.57
CA ILE A 223 1.71 -22.06 1.93
C ILE A 223 2.57 -22.07 0.64
N GLU A 224 2.18 -22.89 -0.34
CA GLU A 224 2.88 -22.96 -1.62
C GLU A 224 2.77 -21.63 -2.39
N GLY A 225 1.61 -20.98 -2.29
CA GLY A 225 1.41 -19.63 -2.85
C GLY A 225 2.32 -18.61 -2.18
N LEU A 226 2.42 -18.65 -0.85
CA LEU A 226 3.30 -17.75 -0.10
C LEU A 226 4.77 -17.95 -0.51
N ILE A 227 5.27 -19.18 -0.46
CA ILE A 227 6.67 -19.47 -0.76
C ILE A 227 7.00 -19.11 -2.22
N GLY A 228 6.20 -19.62 -3.18
CA GLY A 228 6.41 -19.33 -4.60
C GLY A 228 6.29 -17.85 -4.94
N GLY A 229 5.26 -17.17 -4.41
CA GLY A 229 5.04 -15.75 -4.65
C GLY A 229 6.14 -14.87 -4.09
N VAL A 230 6.60 -15.14 -2.86
CA VAL A 230 7.70 -14.40 -2.21
C VAL A 230 9.02 -14.60 -2.97
N ILE A 231 9.35 -15.84 -3.36
CA ILE A 231 10.58 -16.12 -4.12
C ILE A 231 10.54 -15.39 -5.48
N LEU A 232 9.46 -15.51 -6.22
CA LEU A 232 9.35 -14.89 -7.55
C LEU A 232 9.32 -13.35 -7.46
N ALA A 233 8.65 -12.77 -6.48
CA ALA A 233 8.64 -11.32 -6.28
C ALA A 233 10.02 -10.80 -5.82
N SER A 234 10.74 -11.55 -4.98
CA SER A 234 12.11 -11.20 -4.60
C SER A 234 13.05 -11.27 -5.81
N ALA A 235 12.88 -12.28 -6.69
CA ALA A 235 13.62 -12.37 -7.94
C ALA A 235 13.32 -11.19 -8.88
N LEU A 236 12.06 -10.72 -8.94
CA LEU A 236 11.70 -9.51 -9.64
C LEU A 236 12.41 -8.28 -9.04
N GLY A 237 12.45 -8.19 -7.71
CA GLY A 237 13.19 -7.13 -7.00
C GLY A 237 14.68 -7.13 -7.35
N VAL A 238 15.29 -8.32 -7.49
CA VAL A 238 16.68 -8.49 -7.98
C VAL A 238 16.82 -8.04 -9.43
N ALA A 239 15.90 -8.42 -10.32
CA ALA A 239 15.91 -7.98 -11.72
C ALA A 239 15.81 -6.45 -11.84
N MET A 240 15.14 -5.80 -10.89
CA MET A 240 14.94 -4.36 -10.82
C MET A 240 15.95 -3.65 -9.89
N LYS A 241 17.05 -4.30 -9.50
CA LYS A 241 18.05 -3.72 -8.59
C LYS A 241 18.62 -2.37 -9.06
N TRP A 242 18.58 -2.10 -10.37
CA TRP A 242 19.04 -0.84 -10.95
C TRP A 242 18.24 0.39 -10.47
N LEU A 243 17.06 0.19 -9.85
CA LEU A 243 16.28 1.23 -9.19
C LEU A 243 16.74 1.53 -7.76
N THR A 244 17.71 0.81 -7.24
CA THR A 244 18.09 0.81 -5.83
C THR A 244 19.61 0.85 -5.66
N PRO A 245 20.14 1.23 -4.49
CA PRO A 245 21.57 1.15 -4.19
C PRO A 245 22.04 -0.29 -3.91
N PHE A 246 21.18 -1.31 -4.07
CA PHE A 246 21.46 -2.66 -3.60
C PHE A 246 22.37 -3.45 -4.53
N ASN A 247 23.23 -4.28 -3.94
CA ASN A 247 23.81 -5.39 -4.65
C ASN A 247 22.78 -6.54 -4.82
N LEU A 248 23.14 -7.59 -5.54
CA LEU A 248 22.24 -8.70 -5.86
C LEU A 248 21.67 -9.39 -4.62
N TRP A 249 22.52 -9.67 -3.62
CA TRP A 249 22.12 -10.34 -2.38
C TRP A 249 21.27 -9.46 -1.47
N GLN A 250 21.59 -8.17 -1.42
CA GLN A 250 20.81 -7.17 -0.68
C GLN A 250 19.40 -7.01 -1.29
N ALA A 251 19.31 -6.90 -2.62
CA ALA A 251 18.02 -6.82 -3.31
C ALA A 251 17.15 -8.07 -3.06
N ALA A 252 17.77 -9.27 -3.06
CA ALA A 252 17.07 -10.52 -2.74
C ALA A 252 16.59 -10.54 -1.29
N ALA A 253 17.45 -10.23 -0.32
CA ALA A 253 17.12 -10.26 1.10
C ALA A 253 16.05 -9.21 1.46
N ILE A 254 16.20 -7.98 0.98
CA ILE A 254 15.23 -6.91 1.23
C ILE A 254 13.91 -7.21 0.53
N GLY A 255 13.96 -7.73 -0.72
CA GLY A 255 12.77 -8.18 -1.43
C GLY A 255 12.00 -9.25 -0.64
N LEU A 256 12.69 -10.22 -0.09
CA LEU A 256 12.12 -11.26 0.76
C LEU A 256 11.46 -10.64 2.01
N VAL A 257 12.16 -9.75 2.71
CA VAL A 257 11.64 -9.10 3.92
C VAL A 257 10.37 -8.31 3.63
N VAL A 258 10.38 -7.44 2.61
CA VAL A 258 9.20 -6.61 2.30
C VAL A 258 8.00 -7.44 1.83
N CYS A 259 8.23 -8.54 1.10
CA CYS A 259 7.17 -9.46 0.69
C CYS A 259 6.56 -10.21 1.88
N ILE A 260 7.38 -10.66 2.83
CA ILE A 260 6.90 -11.33 4.06
C ILE A 260 6.06 -10.36 4.90
N PHE A 261 6.56 -9.14 5.16
CA PHE A 261 5.79 -8.14 5.91
C PHE A 261 4.51 -7.74 5.18
N GLY A 262 4.55 -7.60 3.85
CA GLY A 262 3.36 -7.38 3.03
C GLY A 262 2.33 -8.49 3.17
N PHE A 263 2.76 -9.74 3.13
CA PHE A 263 1.88 -10.88 3.35
C PHE A 263 1.19 -10.85 4.71
N PHE A 264 1.94 -10.60 5.79
CA PHE A 264 1.36 -10.49 7.14
C PHE A 264 0.44 -9.26 7.24
N GLY A 265 0.79 -8.14 6.58
CA GLY A 265 -0.09 -6.98 6.48
C GLY A 265 -1.46 -7.36 5.90
N GLY A 266 -1.48 -8.01 4.74
CA GLY A 266 -2.71 -8.49 4.12
C GLY A 266 -3.47 -9.52 4.98
N LEU A 267 -2.79 -10.32 5.82
CA LEU A 267 -3.46 -11.22 6.78
C LEU A 267 -4.08 -10.46 7.95
N VAL A 268 -3.37 -9.51 8.55
CA VAL A 268 -3.90 -8.67 9.64
C VAL A 268 -5.12 -7.88 9.16
N MET A 269 -5.03 -7.27 7.98
CA MET A 269 -6.14 -6.53 7.39
C MET A 269 -7.32 -7.46 7.06
N SER A 270 -7.06 -8.70 6.65
CA SER A 270 -8.11 -9.72 6.46
C SER A 270 -8.76 -10.10 7.79
N ALA A 271 -7.99 -10.24 8.88
CA ALA A 271 -8.54 -10.52 10.21
C ALA A 271 -9.50 -9.42 10.68
N ILE A 272 -9.13 -8.15 10.51
CA ILE A 272 -10.00 -7.02 10.86
C ILE A 272 -11.28 -7.01 10.00
N LYS A 273 -11.18 -7.28 8.69
CA LYS A 273 -12.35 -7.40 7.81
C LYS A 273 -13.30 -8.51 8.29
N ARG A 274 -12.78 -9.67 8.65
CA ARG A 274 -13.61 -10.79 9.17
C ARG A 274 -14.25 -10.47 10.52
N ASP A 275 -13.53 -9.80 11.42
CA ASP A 275 -14.09 -9.30 12.69
C ASP A 275 -15.27 -8.33 12.46
N ARG A 276 -15.23 -7.57 11.37
CA ARG A 276 -16.33 -6.67 10.97
C ARG A 276 -17.39 -7.34 10.08
N GLY A 277 -17.27 -8.61 9.77
CA GLY A 277 -18.23 -9.36 8.94
C GLY A 277 -18.20 -8.98 7.46
N VAL A 278 -17.13 -8.32 6.99
CA VAL A 278 -17.00 -7.89 5.59
C VAL A 278 -15.85 -8.61 4.88
N LYS A 279 -15.87 -8.52 3.54
CA LYS A 279 -14.80 -9.07 2.68
C LYS A 279 -13.84 -8.00 2.22
N ASP A 280 -14.35 -6.85 1.82
CA ASP A 280 -13.61 -5.73 1.24
C ASP A 280 -13.84 -4.48 2.10
N TRP A 281 -12.86 -3.56 2.13
CA TRP A 281 -12.92 -2.34 2.93
C TRP A 281 -13.92 -1.32 2.37
N GLY A 282 -14.13 -1.34 1.05
CA GLY A 282 -14.99 -0.40 0.36
C GLY A 282 -15.26 -0.82 -1.08
N GLN A 283 -15.85 0.08 -1.86
CA GLN A 283 -16.17 -0.13 -3.28
C GLN A 283 -15.63 1.00 -4.16
N LEU A 284 -14.62 1.73 -3.69
CA LEU A 284 -14.11 2.92 -4.38
C LEU A 284 -13.51 2.56 -5.75
N ILE A 285 -12.89 1.39 -5.86
CA ILE A 285 -12.22 0.95 -7.08
C ILE A 285 -12.99 -0.24 -7.67
N GLN A 286 -13.61 -0.03 -8.84
CA GLN A 286 -14.39 -1.07 -9.52
C GLN A 286 -13.57 -2.35 -9.74
N GLY A 287 -14.13 -3.49 -9.33
CA GLY A 287 -13.49 -4.81 -9.45
C GLY A 287 -12.34 -5.07 -8.46
N HIS A 288 -11.97 -4.08 -7.63
CA HIS A 288 -10.83 -4.16 -6.72
C HIS A 288 -11.15 -3.88 -5.24
N GLY A 289 -12.39 -3.49 -4.90
CA GLY A 289 -12.76 -3.12 -3.53
C GLY A 289 -12.41 -1.69 -3.17
N GLY A 290 -11.96 -1.46 -1.95
CA GLY A 290 -11.58 -0.14 -1.45
C GLY A 290 -10.13 0.26 -1.73
N MET A 291 -9.80 1.50 -1.40
CA MET A 291 -8.43 2.03 -1.41
C MET A 291 -7.54 1.23 -0.45
N LEU A 292 -8.05 0.93 0.74
CA LEU A 292 -7.30 0.19 1.76
C LEU A 292 -7.02 -1.26 1.33
N ASP A 293 -7.88 -1.87 0.50
CA ASP A 293 -7.61 -3.18 -0.11
C ASP A 293 -6.43 -3.17 -1.09
N ARG A 294 -5.99 -1.99 -1.56
CA ARG A 294 -4.85 -1.85 -2.50
C ARG A 294 -3.52 -1.57 -1.82
N ILE A 295 -3.55 -1.08 -0.61
CA ILE A 295 -2.35 -0.69 0.12
C ILE A 295 -2.11 -1.53 1.38
N ASP A 296 -2.97 -2.51 1.67
CA ASP A 296 -2.90 -3.32 2.89
C ASP A 296 -1.53 -4.02 3.08
N SER A 297 -0.95 -4.55 2.02
CA SER A 297 0.40 -5.12 2.04
C SER A 297 1.49 -4.04 2.11
N VAL A 298 1.29 -2.90 1.43
CA VAL A 298 2.25 -1.78 1.41
C VAL A 298 2.35 -1.12 2.78
N CYS A 299 1.23 -1.00 3.52
CA CYS A 299 1.21 -0.41 4.87
C CYS A 299 2.23 -1.08 5.81
N PHE A 300 2.39 -2.39 5.74
CA PHE A 300 3.33 -3.11 6.60
C PHE A 300 4.76 -3.12 6.05
N SER A 301 4.90 -3.12 4.74
CA SER A 301 6.22 -3.18 4.09
C SER A 301 6.95 -1.83 4.08
N ALA A 302 6.22 -0.72 3.92
CA ALA A 302 6.82 0.60 3.71
C ALA A 302 7.68 1.09 4.90
N PRO A 303 7.21 1.05 6.16
CA PRO A 303 8.06 1.47 7.29
C PRO A 303 9.29 0.58 7.46
N ILE A 304 9.17 -0.72 7.25
CA ILE A 304 10.29 -1.66 7.33
C ILE A 304 11.34 -1.34 6.27
N PHE A 305 10.91 -1.18 5.02
CA PHE A 305 11.81 -0.82 3.90
C PHE A 305 12.51 0.52 4.15
N PHE A 306 11.77 1.55 4.58
CA PHE A 306 12.32 2.85 4.90
C PHE A 306 13.40 2.77 5.99
N HIS A 307 13.13 2.07 7.09
CA HIS A 307 14.07 1.99 8.20
C HIS A 307 15.30 1.14 7.87
N ILE A 308 15.16 0.08 7.07
CA ILE A 308 16.31 -0.67 6.54
C ILE A 308 17.21 0.25 5.71
N LEU A 309 16.63 1.00 4.76
CA LEU A 309 17.39 1.94 3.94
C LEU A 309 18.07 3.02 4.78
N ARG A 310 17.31 3.60 5.71
CA ARG A 310 17.83 4.64 6.57
C ARG A 310 18.98 4.16 7.46
N TYR A 311 18.93 2.95 7.97
CA TYR A 311 19.96 2.41 8.85
C TYR A 311 21.25 2.02 8.13
N TRP A 312 21.13 1.42 6.92
CA TRP A 312 22.28 0.84 6.24
C TRP A 312 22.88 1.71 5.13
N TRP A 313 22.14 2.69 4.60
CA TRP A 313 22.55 3.48 3.43
C TRP A 313 22.48 5.01 3.63
N THR A 314 22.11 5.53 4.82
CA THR A 314 22.15 7.00 5.09
C THR A 314 23.18 7.39 6.16
#